data_4099149d68ad79188597488bfb44e2a4
#
_entry.id   4099149d68ad79188597488bfb44e2a4
#
_cell.length_a   1.000
_cell.length_b   1.000
_cell.length_c   1.000
_cell.angle_alpha   90.00
_cell.angle_beta   90.00
_cell.angle_gamma   90.00
#
_symmetry.space_group_name_H-M   'P 1'
#
loop_
_entity.id
_entity.type
_entity.pdbx_description
1 polymer ?
#
loop_
_entity_poly.entity_id
_entity_poly.type
_entity_poly.pdbx_seq_one_letter_code
_entity_poly.pdbx_strand_id
1 'polypeptide(L)'
;EQVTEMRRTTESRFGDEFARLLGASHALPDLDRSTIDHYICYGDPEDMAEGAAEGVYADITKSADLYFEAPDLPKGMCLRDTPGVNDTFMMREQITLNAISDSRVCIVALSAHQALSTMDIALLRIICAVDAREVLIFVNRIDELADPLGESKKIRSSIKRTLTRLGLADDIEILFGSGYWANSALSDAGRMAPRSRASLASLFPDRDLTDPAALRSAALEGSGVPALHRAIVKRIVEGPGKAFLNDIRAEID
;
A
#
# COMPACT_ATOMS: atom_id res chain seq x y z
N GLU A 1 26.93 -4.68 9.74
CA GLU A 1 27.42 -5.53 8.63
C GLU A 1 26.64 -5.23 7.35
N GLN A 2 25.29 -5.35 7.33
CA GLN A 2 24.45 -5.06 6.16
C GLN A 2 24.61 -3.63 5.62
N VAL A 3 24.58 -2.61 6.49
CA VAL A 3 24.75 -1.20 6.09
C VAL A 3 26.11 -0.95 5.45
N THR A 4 27.15 -1.60 5.97
CA THR A 4 28.52 -1.45 5.44
C THR A 4 28.62 -2.07 4.04
N GLU A 5 27.96 -3.21 3.82
CA GLU A 5 27.95 -3.88 2.52
C GLU A 5 27.13 -3.08 1.49
N MET A 6 25.92 -2.61 1.88
CA MET A 6 25.12 -1.73 1.02
C MET A 6 25.93 -0.49 0.60
N ARG A 7 26.52 0.18 1.58
CA ARG A 7 27.35 1.35 1.32
C ARG A 7 28.47 1.04 0.33
N ARG A 8 29.20 -0.05 0.53
CA ARG A 8 30.31 -0.45 -0.36
C ARG A 8 29.83 -0.71 -1.79
N THR A 9 28.71 -1.41 -1.95
CA THR A 9 28.13 -1.69 -3.26
C THR A 9 27.69 -0.41 -3.95
N THR A 10 27.05 0.48 -3.23
CA THR A 10 26.56 1.76 -3.76
C THR A 10 27.72 2.72 -4.09
N GLU A 11 28.74 2.82 -3.22
CA GLU A 11 29.97 3.58 -3.50
C GLU A 11 30.68 3.06 -4.75
N SER A 12 30.75 1.73 -4.92
CA SER A 12 31.34 1.13 -6.13
C SER A 12 30.58 1.48 -7.40
N ARG A 13 29.24 1.61 -7.33
CA ARG A 13 28.37 1.92 -8.47
C ARG A 13 28.43 3.40 -8.86
N PHE A 14 28.40 4.31 -7.88
CA PHE A 14 28.37 5.75 -8.14
C PHE A 14 29.75 6.44 -8.12
N GLY A 15 30.79 5.77 -7.62
CA GLY A 15 32.13 6.34 -7.55
C GLY A 15 32.14 7.69 -6.84
N ASP A 16 32.78 8.69 -7.48
CA ASP A 16 32.93 10.03 -6.92
C ASP A 16 31.59 10.79 -6.73
N GLU A 17 30.53 10.37 -7.41
CA GLU A 17 29.20 10.98 -7.27
C GLU A 17 28.50 10.58 -5.97
N PHE A 18 28.84 9.44 -5.39
CA PHE A 18 28.22 8.94 -4.17
C PHE A 18 28.18 9.99 -3.04
N ALA A 19 29.30 10.64 -2.79
CA ALA A 19 29.40 11.67 -1.74
C ALA A 19 28.52 12.90 -2.01
N ARG A 20 28.26 13.21 -3.28
CA ARG A 20 27.40 14.33 -3.69
C ARG A 20 25.92 13.99 -3.59
N LEU A 21 25.56 12.71 -3.75
CA LEU A 21 24.19 12.24 -3.67
C LEU A 21 23.71 12.14 -2.21
N LEU A 22 24.62 11.84 -1.27
CA LEU A 22 24.27 11.72 0.14
C LEU A 22 23.81 13.06 0.72
N GLY A 23 22.56 13.05 1.24
CA GLY A 23 21.93 14.23 1.83
C GLY A 23 21.44 15.27 0.81
N ALA A 24 21.61 15.00 -0.50
CA ALA A 24 21.05 15.86 -1.54
C ALA A 24 19.53 15.72 -1.61
N SER A 25 18.85 16.78 -2.05
CA SER A 25 17.44 16.82 -2.36
C SER A 25 17.26 17.28 -3.80
N HIS A 26 16.49 16.53 -4.57
CA HIS A 26 16.24 16.81 -5.97
C HIS A 26 14.76 17.13 -6.16
N ALA A 27 14.46 18.30 -6.73
CA ALA A 27 13.12 18.64 -7.19
C ALA A 27 12.99 18.27 -8.68
N LEU A 28 12.01 17.42 -8.98
CA LEU A 28 11.73 16.96 -10.33
C LEU A 28 10.46 17.66 -10.82
N PRO A 29 10.51 18.36 -11.98
CA PRO A 29 9.38 19.15 -12.45
C PRO A 29 8.21 18.27 -12.95
N ASP A 30 8.54 17.08 -13.45
CA ASP A 30 7.57 16.17 -14.06
C ASP A 30 7.44 14.89 -13.23
N LEU A 31 6.19 14.46 -13.06
CA LEU A 31 5.83 13.23 -12.40
C LEU A 31 5.49 12.18 -13.46
N ASP A 32 6.50 11.58 -14.04
CA ASP A 32 6.34 10.44 -14.93
C ASP A 32 6.72 9.11 -14.26
N ARG A 33 6.21 8.02 -14.80
CA ARG A 33 6.42 6.69 -14.25
C ARG A 33 7.90 6.30 -14.28
N SER A 34 8.61 6.65 -15.33
CA SER A 34 10.02 6.28 -15.48
C SER A 34 10.90 6.96 -14.43
N THR A 35 10.60 8.20 -14.10
CA THR A 35 11.25 8.93 -13.01
C THR A 35 10.99 8.27 -11.66
N ILE A 36 9.73 7.89 -11.38
CA ILE A 36 9.36 7.19 -10.15
C ILE A 36 10.11 5.86 -10.06
N ASP A 37 10.08 5.06 -11.12
CA ASP A 37 10.73 3.75 -11.17
C ASP A 37 12.25 3.88 -10.94
N HIS A 38 12.87 4.95 -11.44
CA HIS A 38 14.30 5.22 -11.30
C HIS A 38 14.75 5.47 -9.85
N TYR A 39 13.90 6.15 -9.05
CA TYR A 39 14.23 6.54 -7.68
C TYR A 39 13.66 5.62 -6.60
N ILE A 40 12.55 4.92 -6.88
CA ILE A 40 11.78 4.22 -5.84
C ILE A 40 11.71 2.72 -6.07
N CYS A 41 11.59 2.27 -7.32
CA CYS A 41 11.43 0.85 -7.63
C CYS A 41 12.79 0.13 -7.62
N TYR A 42 12.82 -0.98 -6.91
CA TYR A 42 13.93 -1.93 -7.03
C TYR A 42 13.69 -2.81 -8.23
N GLY A 43 14.08 -2.61 -9.38
CA GLY A 43 13.86 -3.49 -10.55
C GLY A 43 13.91 -4.98 -10.24
N ASP A 44 13.36 -5.81 -11.08
CA ASP A 44 13.45 -7.26 -10.90
C ASP A 44 14.93 -7.69 -11.02
N PRO A 45 15.52 -8.34 -10.01
CA PRO A 45 16.91 -8.80 -10.07
C PRO A 45 17.19 -9.75 -11.24
N GLU A 46 16.14 -10.43 -11.75
CA GLU A 46 16.25 -11.34 -12.91
C GLU A 46 16.19 -10.58 -14.24
N ASP A 47 15.60 -9.39 -14.28
CA ASP A 47 15.49 -8.51 -15.45
C ASP A 47 16.61 -7.44 -15.54
N MET A 48 17.62 -7.50 -14.69
CA MET A 48 18.78 -6.62 -14.76
C MET A 48 19.66 -6.89 -15.99
N ALA A 49 19.08 -6.71 -17.17
CA ALA A 49 19.86 -6.57 -18.39
C ALA A 49 20.73 -5.30 -18.28
N GLU A 50 21.99 -5.40 -18.71
CA GLU A 50 22.92 -4.26 -18.74
C GLU A 50 22.24 -3.05 -19.43
N GLY A 51 21.91 -2.01 -18.63
CA GLY A 51 21.32 -0.76 -19.12
C GLY A 51 19.87 -0.48 -18.65
N ALA A 52 19.25 -1.30 -17.82
CA ALA A 52 17.97 -0.96 -17.23
C ALA A 52 18.13 0.24 -16.28
N ALA A 53 17.41 1.33 -16.60
CA ALA A 53 17.42 2.55 -15.79
C ALA A 53 16.59 2.43 -14.51
N GLU A 54 15.88 1.32 -14.33
CA GLU A 54 15.03 1.06 -13.17
C GLU A 54 15.85 0.87 -11.90
N GLY A 55 15.46 1.55 -10.85
CA GLY A 55 16.01 1.35 -9.52
C GLY A 55 17.43 1.88 -9.27
N VAL A 56 18.00 2.67 -10.18
CA VAL A 56 19.38 3.14 -10.07
C VAL A 56 19.66 3.85 -8.74
N TYR A 57 18.69 4.61 -8.22
CA TYR A 57 18.82 5.36 -6.96
C TYR A 57 18.00 4.77 -5.81
N ALA A 58 17.29 3.67 -6.01
CA ALA A 58 16.33 3.15 -5.03
C ALA A 58 16.96 2.79 -3.68
N ASP A 59 18.21 2.32 -3.66
CA ASP A 59 18.93 1.93 -2.44
C ASP A 59 19.51 3.14 -1.66
N ILE A 60 19.62 4.32 -2.27
CA ILE A 60 20.08 5.55 -1.63
C ILE A 60 18.96 6.59 -1.44
N THR A 61 17.78 6.35 -2.00
CA THR A 61 16.63 7.23 -1.80
C THR A 61 16.04 7.01 -0.42
N LYS A 62 16.05 8.04 0.41
CA LYS A 62 15.48 8.00 1.76
C LYS A 62 13.96 8.17 1.74
N SER A 63 13.48 9.11 0.94
CA SER A 63 12.05 9.41 0.78
C SER A 63 11.83 10.11 -0.56
N ALA A 64 10.62 9.94 -1.11
CA ALA A 64 10.15 10.68 -2.26
C ALA A 64 8.77 11.24 -1.96
N ASP A 65 8.62 12.55 -2.10
CA ASP A 65 7.36 13.26 -1.90
C ASP A 65 6.76 13.61 -3.26
N LEU A 66 5.60 13.03 -3.55
CA LEU A 66 4.87 13.20 -4.80
C LEU A 66 3.67 14.12 -4.58
N TYR A 67 3.61 15.22 -5.29
CA TYR A 67 2.53 16.22 -5.18
C TYR A 67 1.65 16.16 -6.43
N PHE A 68 0.37 15.88 -6.25
CA PHE A 68 -0.59 15.82 -7.35
C PHE A 68 -1.99 16.26 -6.89
N GLU A 69 -2.79 16.69 -7.83
CA GLU A 69 -4.19 17.01 -7.57
C GLU A 69 -5.03 15.73 -7.64
N ALA A 70 -5.79 15.49 -6.59
CA ALA A 70 -6.73 14.37 -6.50
C ALA A 70 -8.09 14.91 -6.03
N PRO A 71 -9.01 15.23 -6.97
CA PRO A 71 -10.29 15.85 -6.63
C PRO A 71 -11.16 15.03 -5.67
N ASP A 72 -11.00 13.70 -5.71
CA ASP A 72 -11.75 12.75 -4.87
C ASP A 72 -11.14 12.52 -3.49
N LEU A 73 -10.00 13.15 -3.19
CA LEU A 73 -9.33 13.06 -1.89
C LEU A 73 -9.38 14.40 -1.15
N PRO A 74 -9.42 14.39 0.20
CA PRO A 74 -9.33 15.61 0.99
C PRO A 74 -8.05 16.40 0.68
N LYS A 75 -8.17 17.73 0.53
CA LYS A 75 -7.01 18.60 0.30
C LYS A 75 -6.02 18.48 1.46
N GLY A 76 -4.74 18.40 1.12
CA GLY A 76 -3.67 18.25 2.09
C GLY A 76 -3.55 16.84 2.69
N MET A 77 -4.26 15.85 2.15
CA MET A 77 -4.08 14.46 2.52
C MET A 77 -2.70 13.99 2.07
N CYS A 78 -1.97 13.35 2.97
CA CYS A 78 -0.73 12.67 2.67
C CYS A 78 -0.93 11.16 2.78
N LEU A 79 -0.63 10.42 1.70
CA LEU A 79 -0.51 8.97 1.71
C LEU A 79 0.97 8.62 1.79
N ARG A 80 1.34 7.82 2.79
CA ARG A 80 2.72 7.38 2.97
C ARG A 80 2.80 5.88 2.74
N ASP A 81 3.53 5.47 1.71
CA ASP A 81 3.94 4.08 1.54
C ASP A 81 5.13 3.78 2.44
N THR A 82 5.16 2.60 3.02
CA THR A 82 6.20 2.18 3.96
C THR A 82 6.80 0.85 3.53
N PRO A 83 8.12 0.64 3.74
CA PRO A 83 8.72 -0.67 3.55
C PRO A 83 7.99 -1.76 4.34
N GLY A 84 7.93 -2.97 3.78
CA GLY A 84 7.31 -4.11 4.45
C GLY A 84 8.06 -4.50 5.73
N VAL A 85 7.33 -4.92 6.76
CA VAL A 85 7.91 -5.37 8.05
C VAL A 85 8.71 -6.67 7.93
N ASN A 86 8.55 -7.41 6.84
CA ASN A 86 9.36 -8.60 6.53
C ASN A 86 10.59 -8.27 5.68
N ASP A 87 10.88 -7.00 5.46
CA ASP A 87 12.06 -6.61 4.70
C ASP A 87 13.31 -6.93 5.53
N THR A 88 14.30 -7.55 4.90
CA THR A 88 15.53 -8.03 5.54
C THR A 88 16.41 -6.92 6.12
N PHE A 89 16.06 -5.66 5.86
CA PHE A 89 16.83 -4.50 6.32
C PHE A 89 16.24 -3.87 7.58
N MET A 90 16.91 -4.03 8.71
CA MET A 90 16.52 -3.44 10.02
C MET A 90 16.29 -1.91 9.96
N MET A 91 16.96 -1.21 9.06
CA MET A 91 16.77 0.25 8.89
C MET A 91 15.38 0.61 8.35
N ARG A 92 14.75 -0.27 7.56
CA ARG A 92 13.41 -0.06 7.01
C ARG A 92 12.32 -0.23 8.07
N GLU A 93 12.55 -1.10 9.06
CA GLU A 93 11.66 -1.25 10.20
C GLU A 93 11.52 0.07 10.98
N GLN A 94 12.64 0.78 11.22
CA GLN A 94 12.61 2.08 11.89
C GLN A 94 11.85 3.15 11.08
N ILE A 95 11.98 3.15 9.76
CA ILE A 95 11.22 4.06 8.87
C ILE A 95 9.72 3.77 8.99
N THR A 96 9.33 2.50 8.99
CA THR A 96 7.95 2.08 9.16
C THR A 96 7.39 2.50 10.51
N LEU A 97 8.12 2.30 11.60
CA LEU A 97 7.72 2.71 12.95
C LEU A 97 7.54 4.23 13.06
N ASN A 98 8.46 5.01 12.47
CA ASN A 98 8.35 6.46 12.44
C ASN A 98 7.12 6.91 11.62
N ALA A 99 6.89 6.30 10.46
CA ALA A 99 5.72 6.59 9.62
C ALA A 99 4.41 6.27 10.35
N ILE A 100 4.36 5.16 11.08
CA ILE A 100 3.25 4.81 11.97
C ILE A 100 3.07 5.91 13.03
N SER A 101 4.14 6.41 13.64
CA SER A 101 4.07 7.43 14.68
C SER A 101 3.46 8.75 14.21
N ASP A 102 3.66 9.11 12.96
CA ASP A 102 3.18 10.35 12.37
C ASP A 102 1.78 10.24 11.73
N SER A 103 1.24 9.02 11.60
CA SER A 103 -0.01 8.77 10.88
C SER A 103 -1.19 8.64 11.83
N ARG A 104 -2.33 9.18 11.45
CA ARG A 104 -3.60 9.06 12.20
C ARG A 104 -4.46 7.89 11.73
N VAL A 105 -4.35 7.55 10.46
CA VAL A 105 -5.02 6.39 9.85
C VAL A 105 -3.95 5.45 9.33
N CYS A 106 -3.99 4.20 9.75
CA CYS A 106 -3.07 3.16 9.30
C CYS A 106 -3.83 2.09 8.50
N ILE A 107 -3.34 1.78 7.31
CA ILE A 107 -3.86 0.70 6.49
C ILE A 107 -2.85 -0.45 6.54
N VAL A 108 -3.26 -1.56 7.12
CA VAL A 108 -2.43 -2.77 7.16
C VAL A 108 -2.81 -3.65 5.97
N ALA A 109 -1.90 -3.74 5.00
CA ALA A 109 -2.09 -4.59 3.82
C ALA A 109 -1.63 -6.02 4.13
N LEU A 110 -2.54 -6.97 4.02
CA LEU A 110 -2.29 -8.41 4.23
C LEU A 110 -2.45 -9.16 2.91
N SER A 111 -1.74 -10.28 2.75
CA SER A 111 -1.98 -11.20 1.63
C SER A 111 -3.13 -12.15 1.95
N ALA A 112 -4.04 -12.39 0.99
CA ALA A 112 -5.10 -13.39 1.13
C ALA A 112 -4.55 -14.82 1.34
N HIS A 113 -3.33 -15.10 0.88
CA HIS A 113 -2.69 -16.42 1.05
C HIS A 113 -2.10 -16.64 2.44
N GLN A 114 -1.72 -15.56 3.12
CA GLN A 114 -1.09 -15.63 4.44
C GLN A 114 -1.53 -14.44 5.30
N ALA A 115 -2.83 -14.39 5.59
CA ALA A 115 -3.37 -13.35 6.46
C ALA A 115 -2.98 -13.62 7.91
N LEU A 116 -2.41 -12.62 8.58
CA LEU A 116 -1.93 -12.64 9.96
C LEU A 116 -0.74 -13.60 10.22
N SER A 117 0.37 -13.33 9.57
CA SER A 117 1.67 -13.86 10.00
C SER A 117 2.03 -13.34 11.41
N THR A 118 3.04 -13.95 12.04
CA THR A 118 3.54 -13.47 13.34
C THR A 118 3.98 -12.01 13.29
N MET A 119 4.55 -11.57 12.17
CA MET A 119 4.97 -10.18 11.96
C MET A 119 3.79 -9.25 11.80
N ASP A 120 2.74 -9.65 11.05
CA ASP A 120 1.51 -8.86 10.92
C ASP A 120 0.84 -8.64 12.28
N ILE A 121 0.84 -9.67 13.13
CA ILE A 121 0.32 -9.60 14.50
C ILE A 121 1.15 -8.62 15.35
N ALA A 122 2.48 -8.67 15.26
CA ALA A 122 3.36 -7.75 15.97
C ALA A 122 3.11 -6.30 15.54
N LEU A 123 3.01 -6.07 14.24
CA LEU A 123 2.70 -4.76 13.67
C LEU A 123 1.34 -4.23 14.15
N LEU A 124 0.30 -5.05 14.08
CA LEU A 124 -1.03 -4.66 14.56
C LEU A 124 -1.03 -4.29 16.05
N ARG A 125 -0.30 -5.03 16.88
CA ARG A 125 -0.14 -4.69 18.30
C ARG A 125 0.52 -3.33 18.50
N ILE A 126 1.56 -3.03 17.74
CA ILE A 126 2.25 -1.74 17.82
C ILE A 126 1.30 -0.62 17.40
N ILE A 127 0.59 -0.78 16.28
CA ILE A 127 -0.32 0.24 15.76
C ILE A 127 -1.48 0.48 16.74
N CYS A 128 -2.12 -0.58 17.23
CA CYS A 128 -3.25 -0.49 18.15
C CYS A 128 -2.87 -0.04 19.57
N ALA A 129 -1.60 -0.11 19.95
CA ALA A 129 -1.13 0.40 21.23
C ALA A 129 -0.99 1.93 21.29
N VAL A 130 -1.11 2.60 20.15
CA VAL A 130 -1.05 4.06 20.09
C VAL A 130 -2.47 4.60 20.08
N ASP A 131 -2.83 5.33 21.11
CA ASP A 131 -4.15 5.95 21.28
C ASP A 131 -4.54 6.85 20.10
N ALA A 132 -5.85 6.94 19.85
CA ALA A 132 -6.47 7.78 18.83
C ALA A 132 -6.07 7.48 17.38
N ARG A 133 -5.69 6.23 17.07
CA ARG A 133 -5.45 5.80 15.69
C ARG A 133 -6.57 4.95 15.14
N GLU A 134 -6.90 5.26 13.91
CA GLU A 134 -7.83 4.48 13.11
C GLU A 134 -7.06 3.40 12.33
N VAL A 135 -7.46 2.16 12.46
CA VAL A 135 -6.84 1.03 11.78
C VAL A 135 -7.80 0.43 10.77
N LEU A 136 -7.31 0.21 9.56
CA LEU A 136 -7.97 -0.53 8.50
C LEU A 136 -7.12 -1.74 8.14
N ILE A 137 -7.75 -2.87 7.89
CA ILE A 137 -7.08 -4.03 7.30
C ILE A 137 -7.57 -4.18 5.86
N PHE A 138 -6.64 -4.19 4.91
CA PHE A 138 -6.92 -4.49 3.51
C PHE A 138 -6.27 -5.81 3.13
N VAL A 139 -7.10 -6.84 2.89
CA VAL A 139 -6.63 -8.15 2.44
C VAL A 139 -6.54 -8.15 0.92
N ASN A 140 -5.30 -8.05 0.42
CA ASN A 140 -4.96 -7.96 -0.99
C ASN A 140 -4.79 -9.36 -1.62
N ARG A 141 -4.72 -9.41 -2.95
CA ARG A 141 -4.45 -10.60 -3.76
C ARG A 141 -5.60 -11.62 -3.77
N ILE A 142 -6.85 -11.16 -3.65
CA ILE A 142 -8.02 -12.05 -3.79
C ILE A 142 -8.21 -12.55 -5.24
N ASP A 143 -7.58 -11.90 -6.21
CA ASP A 143 -7.55 -12.30 -7.62
C ASP A 143 -6.84 -13.65 -7.85
N GLU A 144 -6.04 -14.09 -6.92
CA GLU A 144 -5.32 -15.36 -6.96
C GLU A 144 -6.11 -16.50 -6.28
N LEU A 145 -7.22 -16.21 -5.62
CA LEU A 145 -8.09 -17.20 -4.98
C LEU A 145 -8.98 -17.89 -6.03
N ALA A 146 -9.27 -19.16 -5.82
CA ALA A 146 -10.18 -19.91 -6.70
C ALA A 146 -11.65 -19.54 -6.47
N ASP A 147 -12.02 -19.29 -5.22
CA ASP A 147 -13.33 -18.80 -4.78
C ASP A 147 -13.15 -17.52 -3.94
N PRO A 148 -12.94 -16.35 -4.58
CA PRO A 148 -12.69 -15.11 -3.86
C PRO A 148 -13.75 -14.78 -2.81
N LEU A 149 -15.01 -15.06 -3.10
CA LEU A 149 -16.12 -14.75 -2.19
C LEU A 149 -16.15 -15.67 -0.96
N GLY A 150 -16.08 -16.98 -1.18
CA GLY A 150 -16.14 -17.95 -0.09
C GLY A 150 -14.87 -17.96 0.75
N GLU A 151 -13.69 -17.85 0.11
CA GLU A 151 -12.41 -17.81 0.81
C GLU A 151 -12.25 -16.52 1.61
N SER A 152 -12.67 -15.36 1.08
CA SER A 152 -12.64 -14.09 1.83
C SER A 152 -13.50 -14.14 3.09
N LYS A 153 -14.64 -14.82 3.07
CA LYS A 153 -15.47 -15.03 4.28
C LYS A 153 -14.73 -15.84 5.35
N LYS A 154 -14.03 -16.91 4.94
CA LYS A 154 -13.22 -17.74 5.86
C LYS A 154 -12.05 -16.96 6.43
N ILE A 155 -11.33 -16.22 5.58
CA ILE A 155 -10.19 -15.37 5.97
C ILE A 155 -10.66 -14.30 6.96
N ARG A 156 -11.75 -13.59 6.68
CA ARG A 156 -12.37 -12.60 7.57
C ARG A 156 -12.66 -13.18 8.94
N SER A 157 -13.28 -14.35 8.98
CA SER A 157 -13.63 -15.03 10.24
C SER A 157 -12.38 -15.45 11.03
N SER A 158 -11.32 -15.85 10.34
CA SER A 158 -10.02 -16.18 10.94
C SER A 158 -9.34 -14.94 11.53
N ILE A 159 -9.30 -13.84 10.77
CA ILE A 159 -8.73 -12.56 11.21
C ILE A 159 -9.49 -12.08 12.47
N LYS A 160 -10.81 -11.98 12.42
CA LYS A 160 -11.63 -11.52 13.55
C LYS A 160 -11.37 -12.34 14.81
N ARG A 161 -11.41 -13.68 14.71
CA ARG A 161 -11.12 -14.57 15.84
C ARG A 161 -9.72 -14.33 16.44
N THR A 162 -8.73 -14.05 15.59
CA THR A 162 -7.37 -13.77 16.06
C THR A 162 -7.29 -12.40 16.74
N LEU A 163 -7.93 -11.36 16.19
CA LEU A 163 -7.98 -10.04 16.80
C LEU A 163 -8.64 -10.09 18.18
N THR A 164 -9.81 -10.72 18.29
CA THR A 164 -10.51 -10.90 19.59
C THR A 164 -9.63 -11.66 20.60
N ARG A 165 -8.98 -12.77 20.18
CA ARG A 165 -8.08 -13.53 21.08
C ARG A 165 -6.90 -12.71 21.59
N LEU A 166 -6.45 -11.73 20.81
CA LEU A 166 -5.35 -10.84 21.16
C LEU A 166 -5.79 -9.61 21.96
N GLY A 167 -7.09 -9.44 22.20
CA GLY A 167 -7.63 -8.25 22.86
C GLY A 167 -7.46 -6.97 22.05
N LEU A 168 -7.30 -7.10 20.73
CA LEU A 168 -7.26 -5.95 19.83
C LEU A 168 -8.70 -5.50 19.51
N ALA A 169 -8.84 -4.24 19.09
CA ALA A 169 -10.14 -3.62 18.85
C ALA A 169 -11.06 -4.44 17.94
N ASP A 170 -12.29 -4.69 18.41
CA ASP A 170 -13.29 -5.51 17.68
C ASP A 170 -13.89 -4.77 16.48
N ASP A 171 -13.69 -3.46 16.39
CA ASP A 171 -14.24 -2.56 15.38
C ASP A 171 -13.32 -2.34 14.18
N ILE A 172 -12.16 -3.01 14.13
CA ILE A 172 -11.25 -2.91 12.99
C ILE A 172 -11.96 -3.39 11.72
N GLU A 173 -12.13 -2.46 10.77
CA GLU A 173 -12.75 -2.77 9.49
C GLU A 173 -11.77 -3.56 8.61
N ILE A 174 -12.28 -4.68 8.05
CA ILE A 174 -11.51 -5.57 7.19
C ILE A 174 -12.11 -5.50 5.79
N LEU A 175 -11.33 -4.99 4.84
CA LEU A 175 -11.68 -4.91 3.44
C LEU A 175 -10.90 -5.96 2.64
N PHE A 176 -11.45 -6.37 1.52
CA PHE A 176 -10.85 -7.35 0.61
C PHE A 176 -10.75 -6.76 -0.77
N GLY A 177 -9.68 -7.10 -1.48
CA GLY A 177 -9.51 -6.63 -2.83
C GLY A 177 -8.26 -7.16 -3.52
N SER A 178 -7.98 -6.57 -4.69
CA SER A 178 -6.83 -6.87 -5.52
C SER A 178 -6.28 -5.59 -6.15
N GLY A 179 -5.06 -5.23 -5.76
CA GLY A 179 -4.32 -4.17 -6.42
C GLY A 179 -4.04 -4.48 -7.89
N TYR A 180 -3.89 -5.77 -8.23
CA TYR A 180 -3.72 -6.22 -9.61
C TYR A 180 -4.97 -5.91 -10.47
N TRP A 181 -6.18 -6.18 -9.97
CA TRP A 181 -7.41 -5.82 -10.69
C TRP A 181 -7.57 -4.30 -10.84
N ALA A 182 -7.22 -3.53 -9.79
CA ALA A 182 -7.25 -2.07 -9.88
C ALA A 182 -6.28 -1.55 -10.95
N ASN A 183 -5.04 -2.01 -10.94
CA ASN A 183 -4.04 -1.62 -11.93
C ASN A 183 -4.46 -2.04 -13.34
N SER A 184 -4.99 -3.26 -13.51
CA SER A 184 -5.49 -3.74 -14.80
C SER A 184 -6.65 -2.88 -15.32
N ALA A 185 -7.58 -2.46 -14.45
CA ALA A 185 -8.69 -1.59 -14.82
C ALA A 185 -8.23 -0.21 -15.28
N LEU A 186 -7.17 0.32 -14.69
CA LEU A 186 -6.61 1.64 -15.01
C LEU A 186 -5.70 1.62 -16.24
N SER A 187 -5.05 0.49 -16.53
CA SER A 187 -4.14 0.34 -17.68
C SER A 187 -4.82 -0.42 -18.84
N ASP A 188 -4.72 -1.74 -18.84
CA ASP A 188 -5.28 -2.61 -19.87
C ASP A 188 -5.87 -3.89 -19.26
N ALA A 189 -7.17 -3.87 -18.98
CA ALA A 189 -7.87 -5.03 -18.45
C ALA A 189 -7.87 -6.25 -19.39
N GLY A 190 -7.65 -6.05 -20.69
CA GLY A 190 -7.55 -7.11 -21.68
C GLY A 190 -6.34 -8.02 -21.48
N ARG A 191 -5.27 -7.51 -20.87
CA ARG A 191 -4.03 -8.25 -20.56
C ARG A 191 -4.07 -8.99 -19.24
N MET A 192 -5.19 -8.95 -18.53
CA MET A 192 -5.34 -9.67 -17.26
C MET A 192 -5.04 -11.17 -17.42
N ALA A 193 -4.26 -11.71 -16.48
CA ALA A 193 -3.92 -13.12 -16.45
C ALA A 193 -5.17 -14.02 -16.43
N PRO A 194 -5.21 -15.13 -17.19
CA PRO A 194 -6.39 -15.98 -17.31
C PRO A 194 -6.97 -16.44 -15.97
N ARG A 195 -6.11 -16.82 -15.02
CA ARG A 195 -6.51 -17.24 -13.68
C ARG A 195 -7.20 -16.10 -12.92
N SER A 196 -6.62 -14.91 -12.92
CA SER A 196 -7.17 -13.74 -12.26
C SER A 196 -8.49 -13.29 -12.91
N ARG A 197 -8.62 -13.41 -14.24
CA ARG A 197 -9.87 -13.16 -14.96
C ARG A 197 -10.96 -14.18 -14.58
N ALA A 198 -10.62 -15.46 -14.42
CA ALA A 198 -11.56 -16.49 -13.98
C ALA A 198 -12.04 -16.21 -12.53
N SER A 199 -11.14 -15.81 -11.67
CA SER A 199 -11.44 -15.36 -10.29
C SER A 199 -12.41 -14.18 -10.29
N LEU A 200 -12.17 -13.16 -11.13
CA LEU A 200 -13.05 -12.01 -11.29
C LEU A 200 -14.44 -12.44 -11.80
N ALA A 201 -14.50 -13.33 -12.79
CA ALA A 201 -15.76 -13.84 -13.32
C ALA A 201 -16.62 -14.55 -12.26
N SER A 202 -15.99 -15.24 -11.31
CA SER A 202 -16.70 -15.88 -10.21
C SER A 202 -17.38 -14.90 -9.24
N LEU A 203 -16.87 -13.66 -9.15
CA LEU A 203 -17.51 -12.58 -8.37
C LEU A 203 -18.71 -11.95 -9.10
N PHE A 204 -18.70 -11.98 -10.43
CA PHE A 204 -19.73 -11.36 -11.28
C PHE A 204 -20.29 -12.33 -12.31
N PRO A 205 -20.98 -13.41 -11.86
CA PRO A 205 -21.43 -14.48 -12.75
C PRO A 205 -22.42 -14.01 -13.80
N ASP A 206 -23.16 -12.93 -13.54
CA ASP A 206 -24.17 -12.39 -14.44
C ASP A 206 -23.65 -11.31 -15.40
N ARG A 207 -22.34 -10.99 -15.35
CA ARG A 207 -21.74 -9.98 -16.23
C ARG A 207 -21.02 -10.63 -17.42
N ASP A 208 -21.26 -10.06 -18.60
CA ASP A 208 -20.47 -10.42 -19.78
C ASP A 208 -19.10 -9.76 -19.74
N LEU A 209 -18.11 -10.48 -19.23
CA LEU A 209 -16.72 -10.03 -19.17
C LEU A 209 -15.94 -10.21 -20.50
N THR A 210 -16.62 -10.54 -21.60
CA THR A 210 -16.03 -10.45 -22.94
C THR A 210 -16.06 -9.03 -23.47
N ASP A 211 -17.03 -8.21 -23.02
CA ASP A 211 -17.04 -6.77 -23.28
C ASP A 211 -15.94 -6.06 -22.50
N PRO A 212 -15.03 -5.30 -23.18
CA PRO A 212 -13.92 -4.60 -22.52
C PRO A 212 -14.36 -3.57 -21.47
N ALA A 213 -15.50 -2.89 -21.69
CA ALA A 213 -16.00 -1.90 -20.76
C ALA A 213 -16.56 -2.57 -19.48
N ALA A 214 -17.32 -3.66 -19.65
CA ALA A 214 -17.82 -4.45 -18.54
C ALA A 214 -16.67 -5.11 -17.75
N LEU A 215 -15.65 -5.63 -18.43
CA LEU A 215 -14.46 -6.18 -17.80
C LEU A 215 -13.72 -5.13 -16.95
N ARG A 216 -13.48 -3.94 -17.49
CA ARG A 216 -12.83 -2.83 -16.78
C ARG A 216 -13.63 -2.41 -15.55
N SER A 217 -14.94 -2.26 -15.70
CA SER A 217 -15.83 -1.90 -14.60
C SER A 217 -15.86 -2.96 -13.50
N ALA A 218 -15.95 -4.24 -13.86
CA ALA A 218 -15.91 -5.36 -12.92
C ALA A 218 -14.56 -5.44 -12.19
N ALA A 219 -13.44 -5.23 -12.91
CA ALA A 219 -12.10 -5.24 -12.33
C ALA A 219 -11.93 -4.10 -11.31
N LEU A 220 -12.41 -2.89 -11.61
CA LEU A 220 -12.37 -1.78 -10.67
C LEU A 220 -13.23 -2.03 -9.44
N GLU A 221 -14.45 -2.52 -9.62
CA GLU A 221 -15.37 -2.84 -8.52
C GLU A 221 -14.83 -3.98 -7.67
N GLY A 222 -14.43 -5.10 -8.29
CA GLY A 222 -13.87 -6.28 -7.62
C GLY A 222 -12.53 -6.01 -6.93
N SER A 223 -11.80 -4.98 -7.37
CA SER A 223 -10.53 -4.61 -6.75
C SER A 223 -10.66 -4.21 -5.28
N GLY A 224 -11.85 -3.83 -4.82
CA GLY A 224 -12.05 -3.31 -3.46
C GLY A 224 -11.46 -1.92 -3.20
N VAL A 225 -10.68 -1.36 -4.16
CA VAL A 225 -10.05 -0.03 -4.03
C VAL A 225 -11.09 1.08 -3.85
N PRO A 226 -12.22 1.10 -4.58
CA PRO A 226 -13.27 2.10 -4.33
C PRO A 226 -13.88 2.00 -2.92
N ALA A 227 -13.96 0.80 -2.33
CA ALA A 227 -14.43 0.63 -0.96
C ALA A 227 -13.38 1.10 0.05
N LEU A 228 -12.10 0.79 -0.19
CA LEU A 228 -10.98 1.29 0.60
C LEU A 228 -10.92 2.82 0.59
N HIS A 229 -11.05 3.44 -0.59
CA HIS A 229 -11.09 4.89 -0.74
C HIS A 229 -12.21 5.52 0.11
N ARG A 230 -13.44 5.01 0.01
CA ARG A 230 -14.56 5.49 0.85
C ARG A 230 -14.28 5.32 2.34
N ALA A 231 -13.70 4.21 2.74
CA ALA A 231 -13.37 3.95 4.14
C ALA A 231 -12.32 4.92 4.69
N ILE A 232 -11.32 5.28 3.88
CA ILE A 232 -10.29 6.27 4.21
C ILE A 232 -10.93 7.67 4.37
N VAL A 233 -11.66 8.11 3.34
CA VAL A 233 -12.32 9.43 3.35
C VAL A 233 -13.25 9.55 4.55
N LYS A 234 -14.06 8.54 4.83
CA LYS A 234 -14.94 8.52 6.00
C LYS A 234 -14.17 8.74 7.30
N ARG A 235 -13.06 8.04 7.50
CA ARG A 235 -12.25 8.16 8.72
C ARG A 235 -11.58 9.52 8.86
N ILE A 236 -11.08 10.07 7.75
CA ILE A 236 -10.47 11.41 7.78
C ILE A 236 -11.52 12.48 8.10
N VAL A 237 -12.71 12.40 7.50
CA VAL A 237 -13.76 13.40 7.65
C VAL A 237 -14.51 13.26 8.98
N GLU A 238 -14.86 12.03 9.39
CA GLU A 238 -15.67 11.78 10.59
C GLU A 238 -14.83 11.60 11.85
N GLY A 239 -13.57 11.17 11.74
CA GLY A 239 -12.63 10.94 12.83
C GLY A 239 -11.77 12.18 13.15
N PRO A 240 -10.47 12.13 12.84
CA PRO A 240 -9.51 13.19 13.15
C PRO A 240 -9.88 14.56 12.57
N GLY A 241 -10.48 14.59 11.37
CA GLY A 241 -10.91 15.83 10.73
C GLY A 241 -12.03 16.53 11.51
N LYS A 242 -12.97 15.76 12.07
CA LYS A 242 -14.05 16.31 12.90
C LYS A 242 -13.52 16.83 14.24
N ALA A 243 -12.58 16.12 14.87
CA ALA A 243 -11.92 16.58 16.09
C ALA A 243 -11.19 17.90 15.82
N PHE A 244 -10.39 17.98 14.75
CA PHE A 244 -9.69 19.21 14.35
C PHE A 244 -10.64 20.38 14.09
N LEU A 245 -11.76 20.17 13.41
CA LEU A 245 -12.77 21.20 13.18
C LEU A 245 -13.45 21.64 14.48
N ASN A 246 -13.66 20.73 15.43
CA ASN A 246 -14.21 21.07 16.75
C ASN A 246 -13.21 21.86 17.59
N ASP A 247 -11.93 21.51 17.53
CA ASP A 247 -10.86 22.24 18.23
C ASP A 247 -10.73 23.68 17.69
N ILE A 248 -10.74 23.86 16.35
CA ILE A 248 -10.75 25.19 15.74
C ILE A 248 -12.00 25.98 16.14
N ARG A 249 -13.17 25.37 16.20
CA ARG A 249 -14.39 26.04 16.62
C ARG A 249 -14.30 26.48 18.08
N ALA A 250 -13.75 25.63 18.96
CA ALA A 250 -13.57 25.96 20.37
C ALA A 250 -12.54 27.07 20.64
N GLU A 251 -11.62 27.32 19.69
CA GLU A 251 -10.66 28.42 19.76
C GLU A 251 -11.23 29.75 19.21
N ILE A 252 -12.32 29.70 18.42
CA ILE A 252 -12.95 30.86 17.79
C ILE A 252 -14.11 31.40 18.68
N ASP A 253 -14.75 30.54 19.45
CA ASP A 253 -15.82 30.88 20.41
C ASP A 253 -15.22 31.33 21.76
#